data_d52face0bb0d8d7c1cd60613360604ce
#
_entry.id   d52face0bb0d8d7c1cd60613360604ce
#
_cell.length_a   1.000
_cell.length_b   1.000
_cell.length_c   1.000
_cell.angle_alpha   90.00
_cell.angle_beta   90.00
_cell.angle_gamma   90.00
#
_symmetry.space_group_name_H-M   'P 1'
#
loop_
_entity.id
_entity.type
_entity.pdbx_description
1 polymer ?
#
loop_
_entity_poly.entity_id
_entity_poly.type
_entity_poly.pdbx_seq_one_letter_code
_entity_poly.pdbx_strand_id
1 'polypeptide(L)'
;MLEKELSFADLLISLSEIYETMGYADAVPDEAVEKEVRGVLGRVEAVTSPRFCFFISGGDLDETKDLLTVGKTSFSIGKIITRQLRGSESFAFFAATAGTGFEKFQHTLQQEGDMVKVYIADAIGSVIAEKTADCMEIALDEYIHDRGWRHTNRFSPGYCGWHVSEQKKLFPLFPSAEPCGIRLTDSSLMLPIKSVSGVIGLGDSVRKLEYTCGLCTYDRCYRRKQRG
;
A
#
# COMPACT_ATOMS: atom_id res chain seq x y z
N MET A 1 -2.97 -18.56 2.69
CA MET A 1 -3.26 -17.14 2.38
C MET A 1 -4.47 -16.73 3.19
N LEU A 2 -4.37 -15.62 3.91
CA LEU A 2 -5.51 -14.95 4.54
C LEU A 2 -6.00 -13.87 3.58
N GLU A 3 -7.31 -13.77 3.38
CA GLU A 3 -7.95 -12.70 2.62
C GLU A 3 -9.14 -12.18 3.41
N LYS A 4 -9.33 -10.85 3.46
CA LYS A 4 -10.40 -10.19 4.20
C LYS A 4 -10.96 -9.02 3.42
N GLU A 5 -12.29 -8.93 3.39
CA GLU A 5 -13.03 -7.75 2.97
C GLU A 5 -13.34 -6.89 4.20
N LEU A 6 -13.21 -5.57 4.04
CA LEU A 6 -13.45 -4.59 5.08
C LEU A 6 -14.68 -3.75 4.73
N SER A 7 -15.37 -3.27 5.76
CA SER A 7 -16.29 -2.15 5.60
C SER A 7 -15.50 -0.84 5.48
N PHE A 8 -16.10 0.20 4.90
CA PHE A 8 -15.47 1.52 4.86
C PHE A 8 -15.18 2.06 6.28
N ALA A 9 -16.06 1.77 7.24
CA ALA A 9 -15.91 2.20 8.63
C ALA A 9 -14.68 1.58 9.33
N ASP A 10 -14.25 0.38 8.94
CA ASP A 10 -13.05 -0.27 9.49
C ASP A 10 -11.76 0.51 9.19
N LEU A 11 -11.77 1.35 8.15
CA LEU A 11 -10.58 2.11 7.73
C LEU A 11 -10.29 3.30 8.62
N LEU A 12 -11.24 3.77 9.43
CA LEU A 12 -11.09 4.91 10.35
C LEU A 12 -10.45 6.14 9.67
N ILE A 13 -10.90 6.47 8.46
CA ILE A 13 -10.38 7.59 7.67
C ILE A 13 -10.76 8.92 8.31
N SER A 14 -9.77 9.79 8.52
CA SER A 14 -9.98 11.16 8.96
C SER A 14 -9.90 12.15 7.80
N LEU A 15 -10.59 13.29 7.93
CA LEU A 15 -10.48 14.36 6.93
C LEU A 15 -9.06 14.95 6.85
N SER A 16 -8.33 14.97 7.97
CA SER A 16 -6.96 15.47 7.99
C SER A 16 -6.02 14.63 7.11
N GLU A 17 -6.18 13.30 7.06
CA GLU A 17 -5.38 12.45 6.18
C GLU A 17 -5.68 12.70 4.71
N ILE A 18 -6.95 12.99 4.39
CA ILE A 18 -7.35 13.37 3.03
C ILE A 18 -6.71 14.72 2.66
N TYR A 19 -6.80 15.71 3.54
CA TYR A 19 -6.22 17.04 3.32
C TYR A 19 -4.69 16.99 3.17
N GLU A 20 -4.01 16.20 4.00
CA GLU A 20 -2.57 15.97 3.87
C GLU A 20 -2.23 15.37 2.50
N THR A 21 -3.01 14.38 2.05
CA THR A 21 -2.84 13.75 0.73
C THR A 21 -3.12 14.72 -0.42
N MET A 22 -4.04 15.67 -0.24
CA MET A 22 -4.32 16.76 -1.17
C MET A 22 -3.24 17.87 -1.16
N GLY A 23 -2.25 17.78 -0.26
CA GLY A 23 -1.15 18.74 -0.17
C GLY A 23 -1.37 19.92 0.77
N TYR A 24 -2.43 19.91 1.58
CA TYR A 24 -2.67 20.97 2.56
C TYR A 24 -1.72 20.92 3.76
N ALA A 25 -0.99 19.80 3.95
CA ALA A 25 -0.13 19.57 5.12
C ALA A 25 -0.90 19.80 6.44
N ASP A 26 -0.45 20.74 7.26
CA ASP A 26 -1.11 21.10 8.54
C ASP A 26 -2.22 22.18 8.38
N ALA A 27 -2.46 22.65 7.15
CA ALA A 27 -3.48 23.64 6.88
C ALA A 27 -4.88 23.00 6.72
N VAL A 28 -5.90 23.73 7.12
CA VAL A 28 -7.29 23.36 6.87
C VAL A 28 -7.74 24.04 5.59
N PRO A 29 -8.35 23.33 4.63
CA PRO A 29 -8.91 23.96 3.44
C PRO A 29 -10.06 24.91 3.80
N ASP A 30 -10.42 25.80 2.86
CA ASP A 30 -11.59 26.63 3.02
C ASP A 30 -12.90 25.81 3.01
N GLU A 31 -14.00 26.44 3.47
CA GLU A 31 -15.31 25.78 3.62
C GLU A 31 -15.83 25.19 2.29
N ALA A 32 -15.52 25.82 1.15
CA ALA A 32 -15.97 25.34 -0.15
C ALA A 32 -15.29 24.03 -0.51
N VAL A 33 -13.97 23.95 -0.32
CA VAL A 33 -13.21 22.71 -0.54
C VAL A 33 -13.62 21.63 0.45
N GLU A 34 -13.80 21.95 1.74
CA GLU A 34 -14.24 20.99 2.74
C GLU A 34 -15.60 20.39 2.35
N LYS A 35 -16.55 21.20 1.89
CA LYS A 35 -17.86 20.75 1.44
C LYS A 35 -17.75 19.76 0.26
N GLU A 36 -16.90 20.08 -0.73
CA GLU A 36 -16.66 19.18 -1.87
C GLU A 36 -16.02 17.86 -1.42
N VAL A 37 -15.02 17.89 -0.53
CA VAL A 37 -14.38 16.69 0.02
C VAL A 37 -15.41 15.79 0.72
N ARG A 38 -16.25 16.36 1.59
CA ARG A 38 -17.31 15.60 2.29
C ARG A 38 -18.33 15.02 1.30
N GLY A 39 -18.69 15.79 0.27
CA GLY A 39 -19.60 15.34 -0.78
C GLY A 39 -19.06 14.14 -1.58
N VAL A 40 -17.78 14.20 -1.97
CA VAL A 40 -17.11 13.10 -2.67
C VAL A 40 -16.94 11.91 -1.74
N LEU A 41 -16.53 12.13 -0.48
CA LEU A 41 -16.30 11.06 0.51
C LEU A 41 -17.58 10.23 0.76
N GLY A 42 -18.73 10.88 0.92
CA GLY A 42 -20.01 10.18 1.11
C GLY A 42 -20.41 9.33 -0.11
N ARG A 43 -20.05 9.75 -1.34
CA ARG A 43 -20.26 8.94 -2.54
C ARG A 43 -19.31 7.75 -2.61
N VAL A 44 -18.05 7.95 -2.22
CA VAL A 44 -17.01 6.93 -2.20
C VAL A 44 -17.34 5.81 -1.21
N GLU A 45 -17.82 6.15 -0.02
CA GLU A 45 -18.23 5.18 1.01
C GLU A 45 -19.21 4.14 0.46
N ALA A 46 -20.19 4.59 -0.34
CA ALA A 46 -21.25 3.74 -0.89
C ALA A 46 -20.77 2.74 -1.96
N VAL A 47 -19.62 2.98 -2.58
CA VAL A 47 -19.12 2.19 -3.72
C VAL A 47 -17.81 1.44 -3.45
N THR A 48 -17.16 1.72 -2.31
CA THR A 48 -15.87 1.15 -1.97
C THR A 48 -16.04 -0.22 -1.30
N SER A 49 -15.25 -1.18 -1.72
CA SER A 49 -15.14 -2.51 -1.11
C SER A 49 -13.67 -2.86 -0.86
N PRO A 50 -13.08 -2.30 0.23
CA PRO A 50 -11.67 -2.49 0.50
C PRO A 50 -11.38 -3.95 0.82
N ARG A 51 -10.28 -4.47 0.29
CA ARG A 51 -9.85 -5.86 0.52
C ARG A 51 -8.35 -5.90 0.70
N PHE A 52 -7.91 -6.81 1.52
CA PHE A 52 -6.51 -7.18 1.59
C PHE A 52 -6.31 -8.68 1.63
N CYS A 53 -5.14 -9.11 1.23
CA CYS A 53 -4.69 -10.46 1.48
C CYS A 53 -3.20 -10.48 1.81
N PHE A 54 -2.78 -11.52 2.53
CA PHE A 54 -1.37 -11.84 2.69
C PHE A 54 -1.14 -13.35 2.82
N PHE A 55 0.08 -13.77 2.52
CA PHE A 55 0.57 -15.09 2.84
C PHE A 55 2.02 -14.99 3.33
N ILE A 56 2.44 -15.95 4.13
CA ILE A 56 3.80 -16.02 4.68
C ILE A 56 4.55 -17.15 3.98
N SER A 57 5.79 -16.87 3.59
CA SER A 57 6.70 -17.85 3.00
C SER A 57 8.10 -17.67 3.58
N GLY A 58 8.82 -18.78 3.69
CA GLY A 58 10.27 -18.73 3.87
C GLY A 58 10.94 -18.15 2.61
N GLY A 59 12.12 -17.58 2.79
CA GLY A 59 12.93 -17.04 1.72
C GLY A 59 14.38 -16.85 2.18
N ASP A 60 15.25 -16.59 1.23
CA ASP A 60 16.67 -16.32 1.46
C ASP A 60 17.00 -14.89 1.03
N LEU A 61 17.66 -14.14 1.93
CA LEU A 61 18.09 -12.77 1.70
C LEU A 61 19.60 -12.72 1.46
N ASP A 62 20.03 -12.61 0.20
CA ASP A 62 21.43 -12.38 -0.15
C ASP A 62 21.76 -10.88 -0.01
N GLU A 63 22.33 -10.49 1.12
CA GLU A 63 22.70 -9.11 1.43
C GLU A 63 23.82 -8.55 0.54
N THR A 64 24.60 -9.42 -0.12
CA THR A 64 25.70 -9.00 -0.97
C THR A 64 25.25 -8.63 -2.38
N LYS A 65 24.14 -9.22 -2.82
CA LYS A 65 23.56 -9.02 -4.15
C LYS A 65 22.26 -8.22 -4.12
N ASP A 66 21.79 -7.84 -2.93
CA ASP A 66 20.49 -7.18 -2.75
C ASP A 66 19.31 -7.98 -3.35
N LEU A 67 19.34 -9.31 -3.12
CA LEU A 67 18.36 -10.24 -3.64
C LEU A 67 17.54 -10.87 -2.51
N LEU A 68 16.23 -10.95 -2.70
CA LEU A 68 15.32 -11.79 -1.94
C LEU A 68 14.87 -12.96 -2.82
N THR A 69 15.14 -14.19 -2.41
CA THR A 69 14.73 -15.40 -3.14
C THR A 69 13.64 -16.14 -2.37
N VAL A 70 12.53 -16.45 -3.04
CA VAL A 70 11.39 -17.18 -2.49
C VAL A 70 11.05 -18.32 -3.45
N GLY A 71 11.27 -19.56 -3.01
CA GLY A 71 11.16 -20.72 -3.88
C GLY A 71 12.10 -20.63 -5.08
N LYS A 72 11.54 -20.48 -6.29
CA LYS A 72 12.32 -20.35 -7.54
C LYS A 72 12.38 -18.90 -8.04
N THR A 73 11.80 -17.95 -7.33
CA THR A 73 11.68 -16.56 -7.76
C THR A 73 12.68 -15.69 -6.99
N SER A 74 13.50 -14.93 -7.70
CA SER A 74 14.43 -13.95 -7.10
C SER A 74 14.05 -12.53 -7.48
N PHE A 75 14.03 -11.66 -6.46
CA PHE A 75 13.70 -10.24 -6.55
C PHE A 75 14.95 -9.40 -6.31
N SER A 76 15.23 -8.45 -7.20
CA SER A 76 16.25 -7.42 -6.98
C SER A 76 15.60 -6.25 -6.20
N ILE A 77 15.65 -6.35 -4.88
CA ILE A 77 14.92 -5.44 -3.98
C ILE A 77 15.68 -4.15 -3.66
N GLY A 78 16.96 -4.08 -4.04
CA GLY A 78 17.82 -2.93 -3.80
C GLY A 78 18.30 -2.80 -2.36
N LYS A 79 19.39 -2.09 -2.20
CA LYS A 79 20.19 -1.99 -0.96
C LYS A 79 19.40 -1.48 0.26
N ILE A 80 18.46 -0.57 0.05
CA ILE A 80 17.68 0.02 1.15
C ILE A 80 16.78 -1.07 1.75
N ILE A 81 16.02 -1.77 0.92
CA ILE A 81 15.09 -2.82 1.36
C ILE A 81 15.86 -3.99 1.96
N THR A 82 16.96 -4.41 1.33
CA THR A 82 17.84 -5.47 1.86
C THR A 82 18.24 -5.19 3.30
N ARG A 83 18.71 -3.97 3.60
CA ARG A 83 19.09 -3.58 4.96
C ARG A 83 17.92 -3.60 5.94
N GLN A 84 16.73 -3.24 5.49
CA GLN A 84 15.53 -3.20 6.32
C GLN A 84 14.95 -4.59 6.61
N LEU A 85 15.14 -5.52 5.68
CA LEU A 85 14.70 -6.92 5.82
C LEU A 85 15.73 -7.81 6.54
N ARG A 86 16.90 -7.26 6.92
CA ARG A 86 17.94 -8.00 7.61
C ARG A 86 17.41 -8.60 8.92
N GLY A 87 17.74 -9.88 9.15
CA GLY A 87 17.30 -10.61 10.33
C GLY A 87 15.90 -11.20 10.22
N SER A 88 15.23 -11.06 9.06
CA SER A 88 13.96 -11.73 8.83
C SER A 88 14.13 -13.22 8.66
N GLU A 89 13.28 -14.00 9.33
CA GLU A 89 13.22 -15.46 9.27
C GLU A 89 12.21 -15.94 8.22
N SER A 90 11.22 -15.09 7.93
CA SER A 90 10.18 -15.31 6.94
C SER A 90 9.72 -14.00 6.35
N PHE A 91 8.90 -14.07 5.30
CA PHE A 91 8.41 -12.90 4.59
C PHE A 91 6.90 -13.01 4.38
N ALA A 92 6.17 -11.95 4.71
CA ALA A 92 4.77 -11.80 4.34
C ALA A 92 4.67 -11.03 3.02
N PHE A 93 4.02 -11.63 2.04
CA PHE A 93 3.67 -10.98 0.78
C PHE A 93 2.22 -10.56 0.85
N PHE A 94 1.93 -9.31 0.51
CA PHE A 94 0.60 -8.73 0.67
C PHE A 94 0.11 -7.99 -0.55
N ALA A 95 -1.20 -7.88 -0.65
CA ALA A 95 -1.90 -7.00 -1.58
C ALA A 95 -3.11 -6.39 -0.87
N ALA A 96 -3.41 -5.13 -1.16
CA ALA A 96 -4.55 -4.39 -0.63
C ALA A 96 -5.10 -3.45 -1.70
N THR A 97 -6.43 -3.22 -1.71
CA THR A 97 -7.10 -2.42 -2.73
C THR A 97 -8.31 -1.70 -2.17
N ALA A 98 -8.64 -0.54 -2.75
CA ALA A 98 -9.90 0.15 -2.53
C ALA A 98 -11.09 -0.54 -3.23
N GLY A 99 -10.81 -1.47 -4.15
CA GLY A 99 -11.80 -2.25 -4.88
C GLY A 99 -12.24 -1.63 -6.22
N THR A 100 -12.86 -2.47 -7.04
CA THR A 100 -13.30 -2.11 -8.41
C THR A 100 -14.44 -1.10 -8.43
N GLY A 101 -15.26 -1.03 -7.38
CA GLY A 101 -16.33 -0.04 -7.26
C GLY A 101 -15.78 1.38 -7.23
N PHE A 102 -14.69 1.59 -6.48
CA PHE A 102 -13.99 2.87 -6.45
C PHE A 102 -13.44 3.27 -7.83
N GLU A 103 -12.82 2.33 -8.56
CA GLU A 103 -12.28 2.61 -9.90
C GLU A 103 -13.38 3.05 -10.88
N LYS A 104 -14.53 2.37 -10.86
CA LYS A 104 -15.71 2.75 -11.67
C LYS A 104 -16.21 4.15 -11.30
N PHE A 105 -16.28 4.47 -10.02
CA PHE A 105 -16.67 5.78 -9.53
C PHE A 105 -15.74 6.88 -10.05
N GLN A 106 -14.43 6.68 -9.92
CA GLN A 106 -13.43 7.63 -10.41
C GLN A 106 -13.56 7.85 -11.94
N HIS A 107 -13.79 6.78 -12.69
CA HIS A 107 -14.01 6.87 -14.12
C HIS A 107 -15.30 7.68 -14.48
N THR A 108 -16.38 7.50 -13.70
CA THR A 108 -17.60 8.29 -13.86
C THR A 108 -17.35 9.78 -13.65
N LEU A 109 -16.61 10.14 -12.61
CA LEU A 109 -16.24 11.54 -12.37
C LEU A 109 -15.40 12.15 -13.51
N GLN A 110 -14.50 11.36 -14.10
CA GLN A 110 -13.73 11.80 -15.28
C GLN A 110 -14.64 12.07 -16.48
N GLN A 111 -15.67 11.24 -16.69
CA GLN A 111 -16.64 11.45 -17.76
C GLN A 111 -17.55 12.66 -17.52
N GLU A 112 -17.89 12.96 -16.26
CA GLU A 112 -18.63 14.17 -15.86
C GLU A 112 -17.81 15.45 -16.10
N GLY A 113 -16.48 15.35 -16.25
CA GLY A 113 -15.60 16.47 -16.55
C GLY A 113 -15.28 17.36 -15.34
N ASP A 114 -15.69 16.98 -14.14
CA ASP A 114 -15.41 17.72 -12.90
C ASP A 114 -14.02 17.36 -12.35
N MET A 115 -13.00 18.07 -12.85
CA MET A 115 -11.60 17.80 -12.51
C MET A 115 -11.29 18.03 -11.02
N VAL A 116 -12.04 18.89 -10.33
CA VAL A 116 -11.88 19.10 -8.88
C VAL A 116 -12.29 17.85 -8.12
N LYS A 117 -13.46 17.29 -8.44
CA LYS A 117 -13.91 16.03 -7.82
C LYS A 117 -13.04 14.85 -8.20
N VAL A 118 -12.51 14.80 -9.42
CA VAL A 118 -11.55 13.78 -9.85
C VAL A 118 -10.29 13.83 -8.96
N TYR A 119 -9.74 15.02 -8.72
CA TYR A 119 -8.57 15.21 -7.85
C TYR A 119 -8.85 14.81 -6.40
N ILE A 120 -10.00 15.25 -5.86
CA ILE A 120 -10.43 14.87 -4.50
C ILE A 120 -10.59 13.34 -4.39
N ALA A 121 -11.28 12.73 -5.35
CA ALA A 121 -11.47 11.28 -5.37
C ALA A 121 -10.12 10.54 -5.46
N ASP A 122 -9.16 11.05 -6.23
CA ASP A 122 -7.83 10.47 -6.33
C ASP A 122 -7.11 10.45 -4.97
N ALA A 123 -7.16 11.56 -4.23
CA ALA A 123 -6.61 11.65 -2.89
C ALA A 123 -7.31 10.68 -1.91
N ILE A 124 -8.65 10.67 -1.89
CA ILE A 124 -9.44 9.76 -1.05
C ILE A 124 -9.09 8.30 -1.36
N GLY A 125 -9.02 7.92 -2.63
CA GLY A 125 -8.68 6.55 -3.03
C GLY A 125 -7.28 6.13 -2.59
N SER A 126 -6.32 7.05 -2.58
CA SER A 126 -4.97 6.80 -2.06
C SER A 126 -4.99 6.55 -0.56
N VAL A 127 -5.76 7.34 0.21
CA VAL A 127 -5.96 7.13 1.65
C VAL A 127 -6.61 5.77 1.91
N ILE A 128 -7.66 5.41 1.16
CA ILE A 128 -8.33 4.11 1.30
C ILE A 128 -7.35 2.96 1.10
N ALA A 129 -6.54 2.98 0.04
CA ALA A 129 -5.60 1.91 -0.25
C ALA A 129 -4.54 1.75 0.87
N GLU A 130 -4.01 2.86 1.38
CA GLU A 130 -3.05 2.85 2.50
C GLU A 130 -3.69 2.37 3.80
N LYS A 131 -4.90 2.84 4.15
CA LYS A 131 -5.64 2.38 5.33
C LYS A 131 -6.00 0.90 5.25
N THR A 132 -6.34 0.41 4.05
CA THR A 132 -6.58 -1.02 3.84
C THR A 132 -5.31 -1.83 4.12
N ALA A 133 -4.15 -1.31 3.72
CA ALA A 133 -2.87 -1.93 4.04
C ALA A 133 -2.49 -1.80 5.53
N ASP A 134 -2.90 -0.73 6.23
CA ASP A 134 -2.75 -0.63 7.69
C ASP A 134 -3.59 -1.68 8.41
N CYS A 135 -4.83 -1.89 7.98
CA CYS A 135 -5.68 -2.98 8.51
C CYS A 135 -5.07 -4.38 8.25
N MET A 136 -4.41 -4.55 7.10
CA MET A 136 -3.66 -5.77 6.80
C MET A 136 -2.48 -5.96 7.77
N GLU A 137 -1.72 -4.91 8.10
CA GLU A 137 -0.63 -5.00 9.07
C GLU A 137 -1.15 -5.41 10.46
N ILE A 138 -2.28 -4.83 10.90
CA ILE A 138 -2.91 -5.22 12.17
C ILE A 138 -3.27 -6.72 12.17
N ALA A 139 -3.90 -7.20 11.10
CA ALA A 139 -4.23 -8.61 10.96
C ALA A 139 -2.98 -9.51 10.87
N LEU A 140 -1.88 -9.01 10.30
CA LEU A 140 -0.61 -9.72 10.26
C LEU A 140 0.01 -9.80 11.66
N ASP A 141 0.00 -8.71 12.46
CA ASP A 141 0.48 -8.70 13.83
C ASP A 141 -0.26 -9.74 14.69
N GLU A 142 -1.60 -9.77 14.59
CA GLU A 142 -2.41 -10.78 15.26
C GLU A 142 -2.01 -12.20 14.83
N TYR A 143 -1.79 -12.42 13.53
CA TYR A 143 -1.45 -13.72 12.97
C TYR A 143 -0.08 -14.25 13.42
N ILE A 144 0.91 -13.36 13.62
CA ILE A 144 2.28 -13.75 14.02
C ILE A 144 2.52 -13.69 15.52
N HIS A 145 1.58 -13.14 16.30
CA HIS A 145 1.70 -12.91 17.74
C HIS A 145 2.10 -14.19 18.52
N ASP A 146 1.44 -15.30 18.27
CA ASP A 146 1.69 -16.56 18.99
C ASP A 146 3.07 -17.16 18.71
N ARG A 147 3.75 -16.69 17.65
CA ARG A 147 5.13 -17.09 17.33
C ARG A 147 6.17 -16.21 18.02
N GLY A 148 5.75 -15.15 18.72
CA GLY A 148 6.63 -14.13 19.28
C GLY A 148 7.35 -13.29 18.21
N TRP A 149 6.90 -13.35 16.97
CA TRP A 149 7.48 -12.61 15.86
C TRP A 149 7.01 -11.15 15.86
N ARG A 150 7.85 -10.31 15.26
CA ARG A 150 7.59 -8.92 14.92
C ARG A 150 7.69 -8.78 13.40
N HIS A 151 7.39 -7.60 12.91
CA HIS A 151 7.52 -7.31 11.48
C HIS A 151 8.29 -6.02 11.20
N THR A 152 8.85 -5.92 9.98
CA THR A 152 9.46 -4.69 9.43
C THR A 152 8.37 -3.75 8.87
N ASN A 153 8.78 -2.61 8.32
CA ASN A 153 7.92 -1.80 7.48
C ASN A 153 7.50 -2.56 6.22
N ARG A 154 6.44 -2.10 5.56
CA ARG A 154 6.03 -2.52 4.22
C ARG A 154 6.99 -1.98 3.16
N PHE A 155 7.36 -2.82 2.19
CA PHE A 155 8.16 -2.42 1.03
C PHE A 155 7.44 -2.85 -0.24
N SER A 156 7.36 -1.94 -1.22
CA SER A 156 6.60 -2.14 -2.46
C SER A 156 7.48 -1.95 -3.69
N PRO A 157 7.29 -2.73 -4.77
CA PRO A 157 7.88 -2.43 -6.06
C PRO A 157 7.52 -1.01 -6.53
N GLY A 158 8.50 -0.29 -7.06
CA GLY A 158 8.40 1.12 -7.41
C GLY A 158 9.06 2.06 -6.40
N TYR A 159 9.43 1.57 -5.19
CA TYR A 159 10.02 2.36 -4.12
C TYR A 159 11.37 1.82 -3.68
N CYS A 160 12.20 2.68 -3.09
CA CYS A 160 13.48 2.32 -2.42
C CYS A 160 14.45 1.53 -3.31
N GLY A 161 14.38 1.67 -4.63
CA GLY A 161 15.24 0.97 -5.59
C GLY A 161 14.70 -0.37 -6.06
N TRP A 162 13.56 -0.82 -5.57
CA TRP A 162 12.88 -2.02 -6.08
C TRP A 162 12.06 -1.64 -7.32
N HIS A 163 12.46 -2.16 -8.48
CA HIS A 163 11.85 -1.75 -9.74
C HIS A 163 10.40 -2.23 -9.86
N VAL A 164 9.50 -1.37 -10.37
CA VAL A 164 8.06 -1.67 -10.47
C VAL A 164 7.75 -2.91 -11.30
N SER A 165 8.56 -3.24 -12.31
CA SER A 165 8.37 -4.46 -13.13
C SER A 165 8.49 -5.76 -12.34
N GLU A 166 9.10 -5.73 -11.16
CA GLU A 166 9.20 -6.89 -10.28
C GLU A 166 7.84 -7.33 -9.73
N GLN A 167 6.79 -6.50 -9.84
CA GLN A 167 5.41 -6.92 -9.59
C GLN A 167 4.99 -8.14 -10.42
N LYS A 168 5.52 -8.27 -11.65
CA LYS A 168 5.28 -9.44 -12.51
C LYS A 168 5.83 -10.74 -11.94
N LYS A 169 6.81 -10.64 -11.03
CA LYS A 169 7.33 -11.80 -10.28
C LYS A 169 6.61 -11.98 -8.93
N LEU A 170 6.15 -10.88 -8.32
CA LEU A 170 5.46 -10.88 -7.03
C LEU A 170 4.08 -11.54 -7.13
N PHE A 171 3.26 -11.12 -8.10
CA PHE A 171 1.88 -11.58 -8.23
C PHE A 171 1.75 -13.10 -8.44
N PRO A 172 2.60 -13.77 -9.24
CA PRO A 172 2.57 -15.23 -9.36
C PRO A 172 2.91 -16.01 -8.08
N LEU A 173 3.43 -15.35 -7.03
CA LEU A 173 3.63 -16.01 -5.74
C LEU A 173 2.31 -16.20 -4.97
N PHE A 174 1.30 -15.37 -5.23
CA PHE A 174 0.00 -15.54 -4.59
C PHE A 174 -0.69 -16.81 -5.07
N PRO A 175 -1.35 -17.56 -4.16
CA PRO A 175 -2.13 -18.73 -4.54
C PRO A 175 -3.30 -18.42 -5.47
N SER A 176 -3.79 -17.18 -5.47
CA SER A 176 -4.81 -16.68 -6.38
C SER A 176 -4.17 -15.94 -7.56
N ALA A 177 -4.69 -16.14 -8.77
CA ALA A 177 -4.26 -15.41 -9.96
C ALA A 177 -4.57 -13.90 -9.88
N GLU A 178 -5.62 -13.54 -9.15
CA GLU A 178 -6.05 -12.16 -8.91
C GLU A 178 -6.26 -11.94 -7.41
N PRO A 179 -5.18 -11.77 -6.60
CA PRO A 179 -5.29 -11.57 -5.16
C PRO A 179 -6.11 -10.30 -4.88
N CYS A 180 -7.14 -10.40 -4.05
CA CYS A 180 -8.11 -9.32 -3.78
C CYS A 180 -8.80 -8.75 -5.03
N GLY A 181 -8.85 -9.50 -6.12
CA GLY A 181 -9.36 -9.02 -7.42
C GLY A 181 -8.42 -8.06 -8.14
N ILE A 182 -7.13 -8.02 -7.75
CA ILE A 182 -6.12 -7.17 -8.39
C ILE A 182 -5.45 -7.96 -9.52
N ARG A 183 -5.37 -7.34 -10.69
CA ARG A 183 -4.60 -7.83 -11.85
C ARG A 183 -3.52 -6.83 -12.27
N LEU A 184 -2.50 -7.30 -12.95
CA LEU A 184 -1.46 -6.44 -13.52
C LEU A 184 -1.70 -6.20 -15.01
N THR A 185 -1.42 -4.96 -15.44
CA THR A 185 -1.25 -4.64 -16.86
C THR A 185 0.13 -5.06 -17.36
N ASP A 186 0.35 -5.01 -18.69
CA ASP A 186 1.65 -5.26 -19.30
C ASP A 186 2.74 -4.29 -18.81
N SER A 187 2.35 -3.08 -18.42
CA SER A 187 3.24 -2.07 -17.83
C SER A 187 3.46 -2.24 -16.32
N SER A 188 2.94 -3.32 -15.71
CA SER A 188 3.02 -3.59 -14.26
C SER A 188 2.19 -2.66 -13.39
N LEU A 189 1.16 -2.00 -13.93
CA LEU A 189 0.19 -1.27 -13.14
C LEU A 189 -0.83 -2.23 -12.55
N MET A 190 -1.21 -2.01 -11.29
CA MET A 190 -2.31 -2.72 -10.65
C MET A 190 -3.65 -2.14 -11.10
N LEU A 191 -4.62 -3.02 -11.33
CA LEU A 191 -6.02 -2.68 -11.57
C LEU A 191 -6.87 -3.50 -10.59
N PRO A 192 -7.66 -2.87 -9.70
CA PRO A 192 -7.91 -1.43 -9.56
C PRO A 192 -6.66 -0.61 -9.26
N ILE A 193 -6.63 0.65 -9.75
CA ILE A 193 -5.43 1.50 -9.66
C ILE A 193 -5.09 1.91 -8.22
N LYS A 194 -6.09 2.04 -7.35
CA LYS A 194 -5.92 2.32 -5.92
C LYS A 194 -5.69 1.03 -5.14
N SER A 195 -4.49 0.48 -5.36
CA SER A 195 -4.01 -0.76 -4.77
C SER A 195 -2.55 -0.61 -4.36
N VAL A 196 -2.14 -1.40 -3.37
CA VAL A 196 -0.76 -1.54 -2.92
C VAL A 196 -0.40 -3.01 -2.78
N SER A 197 0.85 -3.35 -3.04
CA SER A 197 1.37 -4.71 -2.86
C SER A 197 2.82 -4.66 -2.43
N GLY A 198 3.32 -5.72 -1.81
CA GLY A 198 4.71 -5.72 -1.39
C GLY A 198 5.10 -6.88 -0.50
N VAL A 199 6.17 -6.64 0.25
CA VAL A 199 6.77 -7.58 1.18
C VAL A 199 7.01 -6.93 2.55
N ILE A 200 6.91 -7.74 3.59
CA ILE A 200 7.21 -7.42 4.98
C ILE A 200 8.10 -8.52 5.52
N GLY A 201 9.21 -8.19 6.16
CA GLY A 201 10.06 -9.15 6.86
C GLY A 201 9.49 -9.49 8.23
N LEU A 202 9.58 -10.76 8.62
CA LEU A 202 9.06 -11.32 9.86
C LEU A 202 10.16 -12.03 10.64
N GLY A 203 10.17 -11.92 11.95
CA GLY A 203 11.11 -12.62 12.83
C GLY A 203 11.12 -12.04 14.23
N ASP A 204 11.89 -12.66 15.13
CA ASP A 204 12.02 -12.20 16.52
C ASP A 204 12.90 -10.96 16.67
N SER A 205 13.90 -10.81 15.80
CA SER A 205 14.92 -9.77 15.82
C SER A 205 14.63 -8.57 14.92
N VAL A 206 13.58 -8.62 14.09
CA VAL A 206 13.16 -7.50 13.25
C VAL A 206 12.28 -6.50 14.00
N ARG A 207 12.17 -5.29 13.47
CA ARG A 207 11.31 -4.25 14.03
C ARG A 207 10.78 -3.31 12.96
N LYS A 208 9.60 -2.78 13.17
CA LYS A 208 9.09 -1.63 12.43
C LYS A 208 9.86 -0.38 12.85
N LEU A 209 10.39 0.33 11.89
CA LEU A 209 11.12 1.58 12.13
C LEU A 209 10.20 2.76 11.87
N GLU A 210 10.39 3.85 12.61
CA GLU A 210 9.76 5.11 12.24
C GLU A 210 10.18 5.49 10.81
N TYR A 211 9.20 5.91 10.01
CA TYR A 211 9.42 6.20 8.60
C TYR A 211 10.30 7.43 8.46
N THR A 212 11.61 7.24 8.34
CA THR A 212 12.53 8.33 8.07
C THR A 212 12.69 8.50 6.56
N CYS A 213 12.04 9.50 6.00
CA CYS A 213 12.20 9.93 4.60
C CYS A 213 13.66 10.24 4.22
N GLY A 214 14.58 10.28 5.20
CA GLY A 214 16.01 10.50 5.02
C GLY A 214 16.74 9.38 4.28
N LEU A 215 16.18 8.19 4.19
CA LEU A 215 16.77 7.05 3.45
C LEU A 215 16.31 6.98 1.99
N CYS A 216 15.23 7.67 1.64
CA CYS A 216 14.66 7.67 0.30
C CYS A 216 15.38 8.71 -0.58
N THR A 217 15.83 8.32 -1.77
CA THR A 217 16.49 9.20 -2.73
C THR A 217 15.52 10.03 -3.58
N TYR A 218 14.21 9.83 -3.41
CA TYR A 218 13.19 10.55 -4.18
C TYR A 218 12.89 11.91 -3.55
N ASP A 219 13.47 12.97 -4.11
CA ASP A 219 13.43 14.32 -3.54
C ASP A 219 12.06 15.02 -3.68
N ARG A 220 11.22 14.62 -4.63
CA ARG A 220 9.92 15.24 -4.91
C ARG A 220 8.73 14.50 -4.30
N CYS A 221 8.94 13.69 -3.27
CA CYS A 221 7.86 12.95 -2.61
C CYS A 221 7.02 13.89 -1.73
N TYR A 222 5.70 13.89 -1.93
CA TYR A 222 4.76 14.68 -1.12
C TYR A 222 4.77 14.30 0.37
N ARG A 223 5.16 13.06 0.70
CA ARG A 223 5.32 12.59 2.10
C ARG A 223 6.64 13.02 2.73
N ARG A 224 7.56 13.63 1.99
CA ARG A 224 8.82 14.10 2.54
C ARG A 224 8.57 15.39 3.31
N LYS A 225 8.46 15.31 4.65
CA LYS A 225 8.43 16.50 5.51
C LYS A 225 9.69 17.31 5.19
N GLN A 226 9.52 18.57 4.77
CA GLN A 226 10.64 19.48 4.59
C GLN A 226 11.39 19.55 5.91
N ARG A 227 12.70 19.31 5.88
CA ARG A 227 13.56 19.58 7.03
C ARG A 227 13.53 21.08 7.22
N GLY A 228 12.88 21.53 8.33
CA GLY A 228 13.06 22.86 8.87
C GLY A 228 14.49 23.02 9.39
#